data_64c362c2c96a624f1b2f0d665f0b799e
#
_entry.id   64c362c2c96a624f1b2f0d665f0b799e
#
_cell.length_a   1.000
_cell.length_b   1.000
_cell.length_c   1.000
_cell.angle_alpha   90.00
_cell.angle_beta   90.00
_cell.angle_gamma   90.00
#
_symmetry.space_group_name_H-M   'P 1'
#
loop_
_entity.id
_entity.type
_entity.pdbx_description
1 polymer ?
#
loop_
_entity_poly.entity_id
_entity_poly.type
_entity_poly.pdbx_seq_one_letter_code
_entity_poly.pdbx_strand_id
1 'polypeptide(L)'
;MLSDEMLADRILRGDTAAFEELVNRYKNSIFHVVYRLVGQYQEAEDITQEVFILVYDKLYQFDRTKRFSPWIHRIAVNTAISNLRKKKKVVHLSFDESYGQPYEDYPSVLESDPEVMFERKEVMEDIRASIAELPESYRSVLILRYQMDMKNAEIAQILGVSKENVEVRIHRARKALRKVLLKNWEERGLIKHEMSAF
;
A
#
# COMPACT_ATOMS: atom_id res chain seq x y z
N MET A 1 28.49 4.79 -0.51
CA MET A 1 27.34 3.90 -0.62
C MET A 1 27.01 3.73 -2.11
N LEU A 2 26.91 2.50 -2.60
CA LEU A 2 26.58 2.27 -4.02
C LEU A 2 25.14 2.70 -4.30
N SER A 3 24.86 3.22 -5.52
CA SER A 3 23.49 3.46 -5.94
C SER A 3 22.74 2.14 -6.19
N ASP A 4 21.41 2.17 -6.17
CA ASP A 4 20.60 0.96 -6.40
C ASP A 4 20.78 0.43 -7.84
N GLU A 5 20.98 1.32 -8.80
CA GLU A 5 21.28 0.97 -10.19
C GLU A 5 22.64 0.27 -10.32
N MET A 6 23.64 0.70 -9.53
CA MET A 6 24.95 0.02 -9.47
C MET A 6 24.84 -1.34 -8.79
N LEU A 7 24.00 -1.48 -7.74
CA LEU A 7 23.72 -2.78 -7.12
C LEU A 7 23.04 -3.71 -8.14
N ALA A 8 22.04 -3.22 -8.87
CA ALA A 8 21.38 -3.99 -9.93
C ALA A 8 22.38 -4.52 -10.97
N ASP A 9 23.35 -3.72 -11.40
CA ASP A 9 24.42 -4.14 -12.31
C ASP A 9 25.28 -5.26 -11.72
N ARG A 10 25.65 -5.17 -10.44
CA ARG A 10 26.46 -6.20 -9.78
C ARG A 10 25.70 -7.51 -9.63
N ILE A 11 24.41 -7.44 -9.29
CA ILE A 11 23.54 -8.63 -9.17
C ILE A 11 23.45 -9.36 -10.51
N LEU A 12 23.28 -8.64 -11.63
CA LEU A 12 23.25 -9.23 -12.97
C LEU A 12 24.57 -9.91 -13.37
N ARG A 13 25.69 -9.58 -12.70
CA ARG A 13 27.00 -10.24 -12.86
C ARG A 13 27.21 -11.38 -11.85
N GLY A 14 26.18 -11.76 -11.09
CA GLY A 14 26.21 -12.86 -10.13
C GLY A 14 26.63 -12.49 -8.69
N ASP A 15 26.70 -11.20 -8.35
CA ASP A 15 27.05 -10.75 -7.00
C ASP A 15 25.84 -10.86 -6.05
N THR A 16 25.82 -11.93 -5.28
CA THR A 16 24.76 -12.19 -4.29
C THR A 16 24.78 -11.22 -3.11
N ALA A 17 25.96 -10.71 -2.71
CA ALA A 17 26.05 -9.73 -1.63
C ALA A 17 25.41 -8.39 -2.02
N ALA A 18 25.50 -8.01 -3.30
CA ALA A 18 24.78 -6.83 -3.81
C ALA A 18 23.26 -7.01 -3.74
N PHE A 19 22.76 -8.23 -3.94
CA PHE A 19 21.31 -8.51 -3.78
C PHE A 19 20.89 -8.43 -2.31
N GLU A 20 21.65 -8.99 -1.40
CA GLU A 20 21.39 -8.90 0.03
C GLU A 20 21.33 -7.43 0.49
N GLU A 21 22.28 -6.58 0.04
CA GLU A 21 22.24 -5.15 0.33
C GLU A 21 20.97 -4.49 -0.20
N LEU A 22 20.54 -4.81 -1.41
CA LEU A 22 19.32 -4.28 -2.01
C LEU A 22 18.08 -4.73 -1.25
N VAL A 23 17.99 -6.00 -0.86
CA VAL A 23 16.92 -6.53 0.01
C VAL A 23 16.88 -5.77 1.33
N ASN A 24 18.01 -5.58 1.99
CA ASN A 24 18.08 -4.86 3.27
C ASN A 24 17.63 -3.41 3.17
N ARG A 25 17.88 -2.73 2.04
CA ARG A 25 17.41 -1.35 1.80
C ARG A 25 15.90 -1.26 1.62
N TYR A 26 15.30 -2.25 0.96
CA TYR A 26 13.91 -2.15 0.51
C TYR A 26 12.92 -3.00 1.32
N LYS A 27 13.35 -4.01 2.09
CA LYS A 27 12.46 -4.95 2.78
C LYS A 27 11.37 -4.27 3.62
N ASN A 28 11.73 -3.26 4.41
CA ASN A 28 10.76 -2.55 5.26
C ASN A 28 9.80 -1.70 4.42
N SER A 29 10.30 -0.96 3.43
CA SER A 29 9.46 -0.14 2.56
C SER A 29 8.48 -0.98 1.74
N ILE A 30 8.94 -2.11 1.19
CA ILE A 30 8.10 -3.03 0.43
C ILE A 30 7.09 -3.71 1.34
N PHE A 31 7.52 -4.22 2.50
CA PHE A 31 6.59 -4.80 3.48
C PHE A 31 5.48 -3.82 3.86
N HIS A 32 5.82 -2.57 4.19
CA HIS A 32 4.82 -1.57 4.57
C HIS A 32 3.81 -1.27 3.46
N VAL A 33 4.25 -1.13 2.21
CA VAL A 33 3.30 -0.88 1.11
C VAL A 33 2.40 -2.09 0.86
N VAL A 34 2.95 -3.30 0.92
CA VAL A 34 2.19 -4.54 0.77
C VAL A 34 1.19 -4.69 1.92
N TYR A 35 1.64 -4.55 3.17
CA TYR A 35 0.79 -4.66 4.36
C TYR A 35 -0.39 -3.68 4.33
N ARG A 36 -0.15 -2.43 3.95
CA ARG A 36 -1.21 -1.43 3.81
C ARG A 36 -2.23 -1.76 2.71
N LEU A 37 -1.82 -2.52 1.69
CA LEU A 37 -2.72 -2.98 0.63
C LEU A 37 -3.54 -4.20 1.05
N VAL A 38 -2.93 -5.20 1.70
CA VAL A 38 -3.58 -6.49 1.99
C VAL A 38 -4.21 -6.55 3.38
N GLY A 39 -3.68 -5.81 4.36
CA GLY A 39 -4.24 -5.67 5.71
C GLY A 39 -3.92 -6.82 6.68
N GLN A 40 -3.23 -7.88 6.27
CA GLN A 40 -2.86 -9.02 7.10
C GLN A 40 -1.33 -9.19 7.13
N TYR A 41 -0.77 -9.34 8.33
CA TYR A 41 0.68 -9.37 8.53
C TYR A 41 1.33 -10.56 7.81
N GLN A 42 0.84 -11.77 8.05
CA GLN A 42 1.39 -13.00 7.47
C GLN A 42 1.35 -12.97 5.94
N GLU A 43 0.22 -12.53 5.38
CA GLU A 43 0.09 -12.38 3.93
C GLU A 43 1.06 -11.32 3.36
N ALA A 44 1.28 -10.25 4.10
CA ALA A 44 2.24 -9.21 3.69
C ALA A 44 3.68 -9.73 3.69
N GLU A 45 4.05 -10.59 4.66
CA GLU A 45 5.35 -11.25 4.67
C GLU A 45 5.52 -12.17 3.46
N ASP A 46 4.55 -13.03 3.20
CA ASP A 46 4.59 -13.97 2.06
C ASP A 46 4.70 -13.23 0.73
N ILE A 47 3.88 -12.18 0.53
CA ILE A 47 3.92 -11.37 -0.68
C ILE A 47 5.24 -10.60 -0.78
N THR A 48 5.79 -10.11 0.33
CA THR A 48 7.08 -9.40 0.33
C THR A 48 8.21 -10.34 -0.12
N GLN A 49 8.22 -11.59 0.32
CA GLN A 49 9.16 -12.60 -0.15
C GLN A 49 8.97 -12.87 -1.64
N GLU A 50 7.72 -13.07 -2.11
CA GLU A 50 7.40 -13.24 -3.52
C GLU A 50 7.91 -12.05 -4.36
N VAL A 51 7.75 -10.82 -3.86
CA VAL A 51 8.26 -9.61 -4.54
C VAL A 51 9.77 -9.67 -4.74
N PHE A 52 10.56 -10.05 -3.73
CA PHE A 52 12.01 -10.12 -3.89
C PHE A 52 12.45 -11.24 -4.82
N ILE A 53 11.74 -12.37 -4.86
CA ILE A 53 11.96 -13.42 -5.86
C ILE A 53 11.71 -12.86 -7.27
N LEU A 54 10.56 -12.18 -7.46
CA LEU A 54 10.22 -11.55 -8.74
C LEU A 54 11.19 -10.44 -9.15
N VAL A 55 11.72 -9.68 -8.18
CA VAL A 55 12.75 -8.66 -8.41
C VAL A 55 14.02 -9.33 -8.95
N TYR A 56 14.48 -10.39 -8.32
CA TYR A 56 15.66 -11.14 -8.76
C TYR A 56 15.47 -11.70 -10.18
N ASP A 57 14.35 -12.38 -10.40
CA ASP A 57 14.02 -13.01 -11.69
C ASP A 57 13.85 -12.00 -12.84
N LYS A 58 13.34 -10.80 -12.54
CA LYS A 58 13.05 -9.79 -13.58
C LYS A 58 14.08 -8.67 -13.64
N LEU A 59 15.15 -8.74 -12.88
CA LEU A 59 16.15 -7.67 -12.80
C LEU A 59 16.76 -7.34 -14.16
N TYR A 60 16.91 -8.33 -15.04
CA TYR A 60 17.40 -8.15 -16.41
C TYR A 60 16.50 -7.25 -17.28
N GLN A 61 15.22 -7.06 -16.89
CA GLN A 61 14.26 -6.17 -17.55
C GLN A 61 14.32 -4.72 -17.03
N PHE A 62 15.06 -4.50 -15.94
CA PHE A 62 15.17 -3.17 -15.35
C PHE A 62 15.99 -2.24 -16.26
N ASP A 63 15.38 -1.13 -16.66
CA ASP A 63 16.02 -0.06 -17.41
C ASP A 63 16.90 0.79 -16.46
N ARG A 64 18.21 0.59 -16.53
CA ARG A 64 19.21 1.24 -15.66
C ARG A 64 19.34 2.75 -15.85
N THR A 65 18.71 3.32 -16.86
CA THR A 65 18.59 4.77 -17.03
C THR A 65 17.51 5.38 -16.15
N LYS A 66 16.68 4.53 -15.52
CA LYS A 66 15.57 4.91 -14.63
C LYS A 66 15.91 4.60 -13.18
N ARG A 67 15.19 5.27 -12.27
CA ARG A 67 15.32 5.03 -10.82
C ARG A 67 14.79 3.66 -10.45
N PHE A 68 15.54 2.93 -9.61
CA PHE A 68 15.19 1.59 -9.16
C PHE A 68 13.95 1.57 -8.25
N SER A 69 13.83 2.55 -7.34
CA SER A 69 12.74 2.60 -6.36
C SER A 69 11.33 2.52 -6.98
N PRO A 70 10.95 3.30 -8.01
CA PRO A 70 9.63 3.14 -8.64
C PRO A 70 9.42 1.78 -9.30
N TRP A 71 10.48 1.15 -9.81
CA TRP A 71 10.40 -0.15 -10.46
C TRP A 71 10.10 -1.28 -9.47
N ILE A 72 10.81 -1.33 -8.33
CA ILE A 72 10.55 -2.34 -7.30
C ILE A 72 9.17 -2.14 -6.64
N HIS A 73 8.76 -0.90 -6.35
CA HIS A 73 7.44 -0.61 -5.81
C HIS A 73 6.32 -0.98 -6.80
N ARG A 74 6.54 -0.84 -8.11
CA ARG A 74 5.59 -1.32 -9.13
C ARG A 74 5.40 -2.83 -9.05
N ILE A 75 6.48 -3.61 -8.88
CA ILE A 75 6.39 -5.06 -8.68
C ILE A 75 5.58 -5.35 -7.43
N ALA A 76 5.90 -4.71 -6.29
CA ALA A 76 5.22 -4.91 -5.02
C ALA A 76 3.71 -4.62 -5.10
N VAL A 77 3.32 -3.45 -5.62
CA VAL A 77 1.90 -3.06 -5.76
C VAL A 77 1.15 -4.01 -6.68
N ASN A 78 1.74 -4.40 -7.82
CA ASN A 78 1.10 -5.30 -8.76
C ASN A 78 0.93 -6.72 -8.17
N THR A 79 1.93 -7.22 -7.42
CA THR A 79 1.85 -8.52 -6.75
C THR A 79 0.77 -8.49 -5.69
N ALA A 80 0.73 -7.47 -4.82
CA ALA A 80 -0.30 -7.32 -3.79
C ALA A 80 -1.72 -7.24 -4.40
N ILE A 81 -1.91 -6.40 -5.43
CA ILE A 81 -3.22 -6.28 -6.13
C ILE A 81 -3.62 -7.62 -6.77
N SER A 82 -2.67 -8.34 -7.38
CA SER A 82 -2.94 -9.64 -7.99
C SER A 82 -3.41 -10.66 -6.95
N ASN A 83 -2.77 -10.69 -5.78
CA ASN A 83 -3.17 -11.56 -4.67
C ASN A 83 -4.56 -11.20 -4.14
N LEU A 84 -4.87 -9.91 -3.93
CA LEU A 84 -6.20 -9.45 -3.54
C LEU A 84 -7.29 -9.88 -4.52
N ARG A 85 -7.03 -9.80 -5.84
CA ARG A 85 -7.98 -10.23 -6.87
C ARG A 85 -8.20 -11.73 -6.86
N LYS A 86 -7.14 -12.53 -6.66
CA LYS A 86 -7.26 -13.99 -6.52
C LYS A 86 -8.13 -14.34 -5.33
N LYS A 87 -7.92 -13.72 -4.15
CA LYS A 87 -8.74 -13.94 -2.96
C LYS A 87 -10.21 -13.60 -3.21
N LYS A 88 -10.53 -12.43 -3.77
CA LYS A 88 -11.92 -12.06 -4.09
C LYS A 88 -12.61 -13.11 -5.00
N LYS A 89 -11.87 -13.70 -5.92
CA LYS A 89 -12.39 -14.76 -6.80
C LYS A 89 -12.66 -16.07 -6.06
N VAL A 90 -11.90 -16.36 -5.00
CA VAL A 90 -12.04 -17.55 -4.15
C VAL A 90 -13.12 -17.34 -3.08
N VAL A 91 -13.22 -16.13 -2.49
CA VAL A 91 -14.21 -15.79 -1.43
C VAL A 91 -15.65 -15.79 -1.97
N HIS A 92 -15.87 -15.68 -3.26
CA HIS A 92 -17.18 -16.03 -3.81
C HIS A 92 -17.58 -17.52 -3.60
N LEU A 93 -16.67 -18.35 -3.05
CA LEU A 93 -16.88 -19.76 -2.76
C LEU A 93 -16.81 -20.14 -1.26
N SER A 94 -16.36 -19.24 -0.37
CA SER A 94 -16.34 -19.51 1.08
C SER A 94 -16.27 -18.20 1.88
N PHE A 95 -17.26 -18.01 2.74
CA PHE A 95 -17.38 -16.88 3.68
C PHE A 95 -16.52 -17.20 4.91
N ASP A 96 -15.39 -16.54 5.08
CA ASP A 96 -14.71 -16.52 6.39
C ASP A 96 -14.04 -15.15 6.60
N GLU A 97 -14.57 -14.41 7.59
CA GLU A 97 -14.09 -13.11 7.98
C GLU A 97 -13.03 -13.25 9.07
N SER A 98 -11.76 -13.10 8.71
CA SER A 98 -10.71 -12.83 9.70
C SER A 98 -9.91 -11.59 9.31
N TYR A 99 -10.32 -10.46 9.85
CA TYR A 99 -9.52 -9.24 9.84
C TYR A 99 -8.35 -9.40 10.81
N GLY A 100 -7.14 -9.39 10.27
CA GLY A 100 -5.91 -9.46 11.07
C GLY A 100 -5.69 -8.22 11.93
N GLN A 101 -5.01 -8.42 13.05
CA GLN A 101 -4.68 -7.38 14.04
C GLN A 101 -3.93 -6.19 13.42
N PRO A 102 -4.20 -4.96 13.85
CA PRO A 102 -3.50 -3.79 13.35
C PRO A 102 -2.02 -3.81 13.79
N TYR A 103 -1.12 -3.66 12.85
CA TYR A 103 0.27 -3.36 13.16
C TYR A 103 0.37 -1.89 13.61
N GLU A 104 0.87 -1.69 14.83
CA GLU A 104 1.06 -0.35 15.42
C GLU A 104 2.32 0.31 14.83
N ASP A 105 2.16 1.03 13.73
CA ASP A 105 3.18 1.92 13.19
C ASP A 105 2.67 3.37 13.27
N TYR A 106 2.62 3.90 14.50
CA TYR A 106 2.38 5.32 14.73
C TYR A 106 3.73 5.99 14.96
N PRO A 107 4.06 7.05 14.21
CA PRO A 107 5.06 7.99 14.69
C PRO A 107 4.56 8.52 16.02
N SER A 108 5.35 8.37 17.06
CA SER A 108 5.08 8.89 18.40
C SER A 108 5.03 10.42 18.33
N VAL A 109 3.83 10.95 18.10
CA VAL A 109 3.55 12.35 18.40
C VAL A 109 3.39 12.39 19.90
N LEU A 110 4.27 13.13 20.58
CA LEU A 110 4.22 13.44 21.99
C LEU A 110 2.97 14.29 22.29
N GLU A 111 1.82 13.64 22.33
CA GLU A 111 0.60 14.21 22.90
C GLU A 111 0.32 13.49 24.20
N SER A 112 0.22 14.25 25.25
CA SER A 112 0.16 13.79 26.65
C SER A 112 -1.24 13.46 27.14
N ASP A 113 -2.27 13.50 26.27
CA ASP A 113 -3.66 13.21 26.67
C ASP A 113 -4.11 11.83 26.13
N PRO A 114 -4.33 10.85 27.03
CA PRO A 114 -4.76 9.49 26.64
C PRO A 114 -6.12 9.46 25.93
N GLU A 115 -7.03 10.37 26.23
CA GLU A 115 -8.38 10.42 25.67
C GLU A 115 -8.30 10.86 24.18
N VAL A 116 -7.52 11.90 23.89
CA VAL A 116 -7.26 12.37 22.53
C VAL A 116 -6.54 11.30 21.70
N MET A 117 -5.62 10.55 22.31
CA MET A 117 -4.93 9.44 21.62
C MET A 117 -5.89 8.30 21.29
N PHE A 118 -6.82 7.99 22.20
CA PHE A 118 -7.82 6.93 21.97
C PHE A 118 -8.78 7.32 20.84
N GLU A 119 -9.35 8.53 20.86
CA GLU A 119 -10.22 9.03 19.78
C GLU A 119 -9.52 9.04 18.42
N ARG A 120 -8.25 9.46 18.37
CA ARG A 120 -7.46 9.42 17.13
C ARG A 120 -7.26 7.99 16.63
N LYS A 121 -7.01 7.04 17.52
CA LYS A 121 -6.83 5.64 17.16
C LYS A 121 -8.10 5.08 16.53
N GLU A 122 -9.29 5.30 17.13
CA GLU A 122 -10.57 4.88 16.56
C GLU A 122 -10.81 5.47 15.17
N VAL A 123 -10.62 6.79 14.99
CA VAL A 123 -10.78 7.45 13.69
C VAL A 123 -9.81 6.87 12.63
N MET A 124 -8.57 6.58 13.02
CA MET A 124 -7.60 6.00 12.09
C MET A 124 -7.94 4.56 11.72
N GLU A 125 -8.51 3.78 12.63
CA GLU A 125 -9.02 2.44 12.35
C GLU A 125 -10.21 2.48 11.39
N ASP A 126 -11.14 3.41 11.59
CA ASP A 126 -12.28 3.63 10.69
C ASP A 126 -11.82 4.01 9.27
N ILE A 127 -10.83 4.90 9.17
CA ILE A 127 -10.24 5.28 7.88
C ILE A 127 -9.60 4.07 7.20
N ARG A 128 -8.85 3.24 7.94
CA ARG A 128 -8.21 2.04 7.39
C ARG A 128 -9.23 1.02 6.92
N ALA A 129 -10.25 0.73 7.73
CA ALA A 129 -11.35 -0.15 7.37
C ALA A 129 -12.06 0.34 6.10
N SER A 130 -12.41 1.63 6.04
CA SER A 130 -13.05 2.23 4.88
C SER A 130 -12.18 2.22 3.62
N ILE A 131 -10.86 2.39 3.75
CA ILE A 131 -9.92 2.25 2.62
C ILE A 131 -9.92 0.80 2.12
N ALA A 132 -10.02 -0.19 3.02
CA ALA A 132 -10.05 -1.61 2.65
C ALA A 132 -11.30 -2.00 1.84
N GLU A 133 -12.42 -1.29 2.00
CA GLU A 133 -13.64 -1.49 1.22
C GLU A 133 -13.56 -0.92 -0.20
N LEU A 134 -12.63 0.02 -0.47
CA LEU A 134 -12.53 0.64 -1.78
C LEU A 134 -12.05 -0.34 -2.86
N PRO A 135 -12.40 -0.10 -4.13
CA PRO A 135 -11.78 -0.78 -5.27
C PRO A 135 -10.24 -0.64 -5.23
N GLU A 136 -9.50 -1.68 -5.65
CA GLU A 136 -8.04 -1.73 -5.57
C GLU A 136 -7.36 -0.53 -6.25
N SER A 137 -7.93 -0.03 -7.35
CA SER A 137 -7.42 1.14 -8.08
C SER A 137 -7.53 2.44 -7.28
N TYR A 138 -8.51 2.55 -6.39
CA TYR A 138 -8.68 3.70 -5.47
C TYR A 138 -7.84 3.51 -4.21
N ARG A 139 -7.85 2.32 -3.64
CA ARG A 139 -7.04 1.96 -2.48
C ARG A 139 -5.56 2.23 -2.73
N SER A 140 -5.01 1.72 -3.86
CA SER A 140 -3.59 1.88 -4.18
C SER A 140 -3.17 3.35 -4.32
N VAL A 141 -3.95 4.20 -4.99
CA VAL A 141 -3.56 5.61 -5.12
C VAL A 141 -3.61 6.37 -3.79
N LEU A 142 -4.57 6.04 -2.89
CA LEU A 142 -4.64 6.67 -1.57
C LEU A 142 -3.47 6.24 -0.68
N ILE A 143 -3.14 4.95 -0.66
CA ILE A 143 -2.00 4.43 0.12
C ILE A 143 -0.69 5.07 -0.38
N LEU A 144 -0.42 5.02 -1.67
CA LEU A 144 0.80 5.58 -2.24
C LEU A 144 0.90 7.10 -2.00
N ARG A 145 -0.22 7.84 -2.09
CA ARG A 145 -0.22 9.29 -1.93
C ARG A 145 -0.11 9.74 -0.47
N TYR A 146 -0.93 9.17 0.43
CA TYR A 146 -1.12 9.69 1.78
C TYR A 146 -0.39 8.90 2.86
N GLN A 147 -0.12 7.63 2.64
CA GLN A 147 0.58 6.80 3.62
C GLN A 147 2.05 6.59 3.26
N MET A 148 2.42 6.69 1.98
CA MET A 148 3.80 6.57 1.51
C MET A 148 4.38 7.92 1.03
N ASP A 149 3.59 9.00 1.14
CA ASP A 149 3.96 10.38 0.75
C ASP A 149 4.58 10.51 -0.65
N MET A 150 4.14 9.66 -1.59
CA MET A 150 4.67 9.65 -2.95
C MET A 150 4.08 10.78 -3.79
N LYS A 151 4.90 11.37 -4.67
CA LYS A 151 4.45 12.38 -5.63
C LYS A 151 3.65 11.73 -6.76
N ASN A 152 2.72 12.48 -7.37
CA ASN A 152 1.88 11.98 -8.47
C ASN A 152 2.70 11.39 -9.64
N ALA A 153 3.88 11.93 -9.93
CA ALA A 153 4.76 11.40 -10.97
C ALA A 153 5.32 10.01 -10.62
N GLU A 154 5.66 9.76 -9.35
CA GLU A 154 6.13 8.46 -8.87
C GLU A 154 4.99 7.43 -8.87
N ILE A 155 3.81 7.84 -8.40
CA ILE A 155 2.59 7.01 -8.44
C ILE A 155 2.24 6.63 -9.87
N ALA A 156 2.35 7.56 -10.82
CA ALA A 156 2.14 7.31 -12.24
C ALA A 156 3.07 6.23 -12.79
N GLN A 157 4.35 6.28 -12.43
CA GLN A 157 5.35 5.26 -12.81
C GLN A 157 5.02 3.90 -12.18
N ILE A 158 4.67 3.87 -10.89
CA ILE A 158 4.33 2.63 -10.16
C ILE A 158 3.09 1.97 -10.74
N LEU A 159 2.02 2.74 -10.99
CA LEU A 159 0.75 2.21 -11.51
C LEU A 159 0.73 2.04 -13.04
N GLY A 160 1.73 2.53 -13.76
CA GLY A 160 1.80 2.45 -15.21
C GLY A 160 0.71 3.26 -15.91
N VAL A 161 0.37 4.45 -15.39
CA VAL A 161 -0.65 5.36 -15.90
C VAL A 161 -0.09 6.78 -16.07
N SER A 162 -0.83 7.70 -16.69
CA SER A 162 -0.40 9.10 -16.79
C SER A 162 -0.58 9.85 -15.44
N LYS A 163 0.13 10.95 -15.27
CA LYS A 163 0.04 11.80 -14.07
C LYS A 163 -1.38 12.38 -13.90
N GLU A 164 -2.00 12.79 -15.00
CA GLU A 164 -3.37 13.29 -15.03
C GLU A 164 -4.37 12.20 -14.58
N ASN A 165 -4.14 10.96 -15.00
CA ASN A 165 -4.94 9.81 -14.56
C ASN A 165 -4.82 9.58 -13.04
N VAL A 166 -3.61 9.75 -12.47
CA VAL A 166 -3.40 9.68 -11.01
C VAL A 166 -4.21 10.76 -10.29
N GLU A 167 -4.18 12.01 -10.77
CA GLU A 167 -4.92 13.13 -10.17
C GLU A 167 -6.43 12.86 -10.16
N VAL A 168 -6.97 12.43 -11.29
CA VAL A 168 -8.38 12.04 -11.40
C VAL A 168 -8.74 10.89 -10.48
N ARG A 169 -7.86 9.85 -10.39
CA ARG A 169 -8.08 8.72 -9.48
C ARG A 169 -8.05 9.14 -8.03
N ILE A 170 -7.11 9.98 -7.61
CA ILE A 170 -7.04 10.50 -6.23
C ILE A 170 -8.33 11.26 -5.90
N HIS A 171 -8.78 12.14 -6.80
CA HIS A 171 -10.02 12.89 -6.58
C HIS A 171 -11.22 11.95 -6.39
N ARG A 172 -11.40 10.99 -7.30
CA ARG A 172 -12.49 9.99 -7.22
C ARG A 172 -12.38 9.10 -6.00
N ALA A 173 -11.16 8.67 -5.66
CA ALA A 173 -10.91 7.83 -4.50
C ALA A 173 -11.24 8.55 -3.18
N ARG A 174 -10.89 9.84 -3.05
CA ARG A 174 -11.29 10.67 -1.88
C ARG A 174 -12.81 10.79 -1.75
N LYS A 175 -13.51 11.01 -2.86
CA LYS A 175 -14.97 11.07 -2.85
C LYS A 175 -15.60 9.73 -2.46
N ALA A 176 -15.06 8.62 -2.98
CA ALA A 176 -15.50 7.28 -2.62
C ALA A 176 -15.21 6.96 -1.14
N LEU A 177 -14.01 7.29 -0.63
CA LEU A 177 -13.65 7.11 0.78
C LEU A 177 -14.60 7.88 1.70
N ARG A 178 -14.86 9.16 1.39
CA ARG A 178 -15.83 9.96 2.16
C ARG A 178 -17.19 9.28 2.24
N LYS A 179 -17.69 8.75 1.10
CA LYS A 179 -19.00 8.08 1.06
C LYS A 179 -19.01 6.82 1.95
N VAL A 180 -17.95 6.00 1.91
CA VAL A 180 -17.84 4.80 2.74
C VAL A 180 -17.76 5.17 4.23
N LEU A 181 -16.89 6.12 4.60
CA LEU A 181 -16.74 6.60 5.98
C LEU A 181 -18.07 7.10 6.55
N LEU A 182 -18.77 7.99 5.83
CA LEU A 182 -20.05 8.53 6.30
C LEU A 182 -21.07 7.42 6.48
N LYS A 183 -21.18 6.47 5.55
CA LYS A 183 -22.07 5.31 5.68
C LYS A 183 -21.74 4.50 6.94
N ASN A 184 -20.46 4.15 7.16
CA ASN A 184 -20.03 3.35 8.30
C ASN A 184 -20.30 4.07 9.63
N TRP A 185 -20.06 5.38 9.69
CA TRP A 185 -20.36 6.18 10.89
C TRP A 185 -21.87 6.34 11.15
N GLU A 186 -22.67 6.43 10.10
CA GLU A 186 -24.13 6.47 10.20
C GLU A 186 -24.68 5.12 10.72
N GLU A 187 -24.22 4.00 10.18
CA GLU A 187 -24.61 2.65 10.62
C GLU A 187 -24.22 2.39 12.11
N ARG A 188 -23.13 3.02 12.59
CA ARG A 188 -22.71 2.97 14.00
C ARG A 188 -23.37 4.03 14.89
N GLY A 189 -24.23 4.87 14.35
CA GLY A 189 -24.93 5.94 15.08
C GLY A 189 -24.04 7.10 15.53
N LEU A 190 -22.84 7.23 14.98
CA LEU A 190 -21.89 8.30 15.30
C LEU A 190 -22.26 9.64 14.64
N ILE A 191 -23.01 9.62 13.55
CA ILE A 191 -23.54 10.79 12.85
C ILE A 191 -25.01 10.59 12.50
N LYS A 192 -25.77 11.70 12.39
CA LYS A 192 -27.16 11.65 11.92
C LYS A 192 -27.21 11.70 10.38
N HIS A 193 -28.24 11.10 9.81
CA HIS A 193 -28.44 10.99 8.35
C HIS A 193 -28.41 12.34 7.61
N GLU A 194 -28.75 13.46 8.27
CA GLU A 194 -28.75 14.80 7.69
C GLU A 194 -27.37 15.33 7.26
N MET A 195 -26.26 14.78 7.79
CA MET A 195 -24.89 15.20 7.44
C MET A 195 -24.32 14.47 6.20
N SER A 196 -24.99 13.46 5.67
CA SER A 196 -24.50 12.69 4.51
C SER A 196 -24.82 13.36 3.15
N ALA A 197 -25.59 14.44 3.14
CA ALA A 197 -26.06 15.11 1.91
C ALA A 197 -25.12 16.21 1.36
N PHE A 198 -23.94 16.45 1.98
CA PHE A 198 -22.95 17.45 1.51
C PHE A 198 -21.65 16.81 0.96
#